data_22c292900b969662f4548fc4d0bdcc81
#
_entry.id   22c292900b969662f4548fc4d0bdcc81
#
_cell.length_a   1.000
_cell.length_b   1.000
_cell.length_c   1.000
_cell.angle_alpha   90.00
_cell.angle_beta   90.00
_cell.angle_gamma   90.00
#
_symmetry.space_group_name_H-M   'P 1'
#
loop_
_entity.id
_entity.type
_entity.pdbx_description
1 polymer ?
#
loop_
_entity_poly.entity_id
_entity_poly.type
_entity_poly.pdbx_seq_one_letter_code
_entity_poly.pdbx_strand_id
1 'polypeptide(L)'
;GNIVRRAFCSAHVGYWIDEGHAGHGITPTALAMVCDHAFTRGGLHRIEVNIQPHNTPSRRVVEKLGFREEALYKAYLYINGEWRDHVGYGMTIEDVRDGGILAGWERKRVGGTPDSP
;
A
#
# COMPACT_ATOMS: atom_id res chain seq x y z
N GLY A 1 -16.03 -8.75 -12.22
CA GLY A 1 -16.69 -7.74 -11.41
C GLY A 1 -15.71 -7.00 -10.51
N ASN A 2 -16.23 -6.07 -9.79
CA ASN A 2 -15.39 -5.21 -8.93
C ASN A 2 -14.68 -5.98 -7.83
N ILE A 3 -15.29 -7.03 -7.32
CA ILE A 3 -14.69 -7.83 -6.25
C ILE A 3 -13.44 -8.54 -6.77
N VAL A 4 -13.53 -9.13 -7.95
CA VAL A 4 -12.37 -9.83 -8.53
C VAL A 4 -11.25 -8.86 -8.84
N ARG A 5 -11.59 -7.71 -9.41
CA ARG A 5 -10.62 -6.68 -9.74
C ARG A 5 -9.91 -6.16 -8.50
N ARG A 6 -10.66 -5.93 -7.44
CA ARG A 6 -10.11 -5.44 -6.17
C ARG A 6 -9.14 -6.46 -5.57
N ALA A 7 -9.52 -7.73 -5.54
CA ALA A 7 -8.67 -8.79 -5.02
C ALA A 7 -7.37 -8.90 -5.80
N PHE A 8 -7.46 -8.81 -7.12
CA PHE A 8 -6.29 -8.86 -7.98
C PHE A 8 -5.35 -7.70 -7.71
N CYS A 9 -5.89 -6.49 -7.60
CA CYS A 9 -5.08 -5.30 -7.34
C CYS A 9 -4.39 -5.38 -5.99
N SER A 10 -5.10 -5.79 -4.95
CA SER A 10 -4.52 -5.94 -3.61
C SER A 10 -3.40 -6.98 -3.60
N ALA A 11 -3.61 -8.10 -4.25
CA ALA A 11 -2.60 -9.15 -4.33
C ALA A 11 -1.35 -8.67 -5.05
N HIS A 12 -1.53 -7.95 -6.14
CA HIS A 12 -0.43 -7.45 -6.95
C HIS A 12 0.42 -6.44 -6.18
N VAL A 13 -0.22 -5.50 -5.51
CA VAL A 13 0.48 -4.51 -4.69
C VAL A 13 1.21 -5.19 -3.53
N GLY A 14 0.57 -6.14 -2.89
CA GLY A 14 1.20 -6.90 -1.81
C GLY A 14 2.46 -7.64 -2.28
N TYR A 15 2.39 -8.25 -3.45
CA TYR A 15 3.54 -8.93 -4.03
C TYR A 15 4.70 -7.96 -4.23
N TRP A 16 4.43 -6.79 -4.78
CA TRP A 16 5.47 -5.81 -5.00
C TRP A 16 6.14 -5.33 -3.72
N ILE A 17 5.38 -5.26 -2.66
CA ILE A 17 5.90 -4.78 -1.37
C ILE A 17 6.65 -5.89 -0.64
N ASP A 18 6.08 -7.09 -0.59
CA ASP A 18 6.65 -8.19 0.19
C ASP A 18 7.81 -8.88 -0.50
N GLU A 19 7.59 -9.27 -1.77
CA GLU A 19 8.61 -9.96 -2.54
C GLU A 19 9.58 -8.97 -3.11
N GLY A 20 9.13 -7.84 -3.24
CA GLY A 20 9.57 -6.76 -3.85
C GLY A 20 10.83 -6.45 -4.16
N HIS A 21 11.26 -7.26 -4.59
CA HIS A 21 12.34 -6.50 -4.90
C HIS A 21 13.06 -6.16 -3.64
N ALA A 22 13.23 -7.22 -2.84
CA ALA A 22 13.96 -7.13 -1.60
C ALA A 22 15.25 -6.35 -1.82
N GLY A 23 15.51 -5.42 -0.97
CA GLY A 23 16.69 -4.60 -1.07
C GLY A 23 16.51 -3.33 -1.88
N HIS A 24 15.50 -3.31 -2.73
CA HIS A 24 15.25 -2.10 -3.52
C HIS A 24 14.03 -1.35 -3.02
N GLY A 25 13.06 -2.07 -2.50
CA GLY A 25 11.86 -1.47 -1.96
C GLY A 25 11.02 -0.79 -3.01
N ILE A 26 9.76 -0.57 -2.68
CA ILE A 26 8.93 0.28 -3.50
C ILE A 26 8.98 1.68 -2.91
N THR A 27 9.14 2.68 -3.75
CA THR A 27 9.14 4.05 -3.25
C THR A 27 7.71 4.51 -3.03
N PRO A 28 7.50 5.49 -2.13
CA PRO A 28 6.15 6.06 -1.97
C PRO A 28 5.60 6.60 -3.27
N THR A 29 6.43 7.22 -4.09
CA THR A 29 6.01 7.76 -5.38
C THR A 29 5.47 6.66 -6.29
N ALA A 30 6.20 5.55 -6.40
CA ALA A 30 5.77 4.46 -7.27
C ALA A 30 4.46 3.84 -6.77
N LEU A 31 4.34 3.62 -5.48
CA LEU A 31 3.12 3.06 -4.92
C LEU A 31 1.94 4.02 -5.11
N ALA A 32 2.16 5.32 -4.92
CA ALA A 32 1.12 6.32 -5.13
C ALA A 32 0.61 6.28 -6.56
N MET A 33 1.50 6.16 -7.53
CA MET A 33 1.10 6.09 -8.94
C MET A 33 0.24 4.86 -9.23
N VAL A 34 0.64 3.71 -8.69
CA VAL A 34 -0.13 2.48 -8.87
C VAL A 34 -1.52 2.61 -8.27
N CYS A 35 -1.61 3.16 -7.06
CA CYS A 35 -2.88 3.30 -6.37
C CYS A 35 -3.79 4.33 -7.07
N ASP A 36 -3.23 5.44 -7.53
CA ASP A 36 -4.01 6.42 -8.28
C ASP A 36 -4.60 5.79 -9.54
N HIS A 37 -3.79 5.01 -10.23
CA HIS A 37 -4.27 4.32 -11.42
C HIS A 37 -5.42 3.36 -11.08
N ALA A 38 -5.27 2.62 -9.99
CA ALA A 38 -6.30 1.67 -9.57
C ALA A 38 -7.61 2.37 -9.22
N PHE A 39 -7.55 3.49 -8.53
CA PHE A 39 -8.75 4.24 -8.18
C PHE A 39 -9.40 4.90 -9.39
N THR A 40 -8.61 5.46 -10.30
CA THR A 40 -9.15 6.21 -11.43
C THR A 40 -9.52 5.29 -12.58
N ARG A 41 -8.55 4.58 -13.13
CA ARG A 41 -8.77 3.71 -14.29
C ARG A 41 -9.40 2.39 -13.91
N GLY A 42 -9.02 1.86 -12.76
CA GLY A 42 -9.54 0.59 -12.29
C GLY A 42 -10.94 0.69 -11.69
N GLY A 43 -11.39 1.88 -11.34
CA GLY A 43 -12.70 2.09 -10.76
C GLY A 43 -12.87 1.46 -9.40
N LEU A 44 -11.79 1.27 -8.68
CA LEU A 44 -11.86 0.66 -7.35
C LEU A 44 -12.34 1.64 -6.31
N HIS A 45 -13.08 1.14 -5.32
CA HIS A 45 -13.48 1.94 -4.18
C HIS A 45 -12.48 1.82 -3.03
N ARG A 46 -11.77 0.69 -2.96
CA ARG A 46 -10.90 0.38 -1.83
C ARG A 46 -9.68 -0.41 -2.31
N ILE A 47 -8.54 -0.09 -1.73
CA ILE A 47 -7.29 -0.83 -1.94
C ILE A 47 -6.82 -1.36 -0.59
N GLU A 48 -6.43 -2.63 -0.56
CA GLU A 48 -5.88 -3.26 0.64
C GLU A 48 -4.47 -3.74 0.36
N VAL A 49 -3.60 -3.59 1.34
CA VAL A 49 -2.22 -4.04 1.23
C VAL A 49 -1.88 -4.81 2.50
N ASN A 50 -1.31 -6.00 2.33
CA ASN A 50 -0.94 -6.85 3.46
C ASN A 50 0.57 -6.99 3.49
N ILE A 51 1.17 -6.66 4.63
CA ILE A 51 2.63 -6.58 4.77
C ILE A 51 3.05 -7.37 6.00
N GLN A 52 4.12 -8.14 5.89
CA GLN A 52 4.63 -8.86 7.04
C GLN A 52 5.05 -7.88 8.14
N PRO A 53 4.77 -8.19 9.42
CA PRO A 53 4.96 -7.23 10.51
C PRO A 53 6.38 -6.69 10.64
N HIS A 54 7.36 -7.51 10.32
CA HIS A 54 8.76 -7.11 10.47
C HIS A 54 9.27 -6.27 9.28
N ASN A 55 8.48 -6.14 8.23
CA ASN A 55 8.90 -5.38 7.06
C ASN A 55 8.63 -3.90 7.28
N THR A 56 9.40 -3.31 8.18
CA THR A 56 9.24 -1.93 8.58
C THR A 56 9.34 -0.93 7.43
N PRO A 57 10.31 -1.07 6.50
CA PRO A 57 10.37 -0.13 5.38
C PRO A 57 9.09 -0.08 4.56
N SER A 58 8.51 -1.24 4.25
CA SER A 58 7.26 -1.29 3.48
C SER A 58 6.09 -0.72 4.26
N ARG A 59 6.04 -1.02 5.57
CA ARG A 59 4.99 -0.47 6.42
C ARG A 59 5.04 1.05 6.45
N ARG A 60 6.25 1.61 6.50
CA ARG A 60 6.41 3.08 6.48
C ARG A 60 5.92 3.68 5.17
N VAL A 61 6.17 3.02 4.05
CA VAL A 61 5.74 3.52 2.75
C VAL A 61 4.22 3.68 2.71
N VAL A 62 3.48 2.63 3.09
CA VAL A 62 2.02 2.70 3.04
C VAL A 62 1.47 3.71 4.04
N GLU A 63 2.10 3.81 5.21
CA GLU A 63 1.67 4.78 6.22
C GLU A 63 1.88 6.21 5.75
N LYS A 64 2.99 6.48 5.08
CA LYS A 64 3.28 7.81 4.53
C LYS A 64 2.25 8.23 3.49
N LEU A 65 1.71 7.28 2.75
CA LEU A 65 0.70 7.57 1.73
C LEU A 65 -0.71 7.69 2.29
N GLY A 66 -0.90 7.40 3.58
CA GLY A 66 -2.20 7.56 4.21
C GLY A 66 -3.01 6.29 4.35
N PHE A 67 -2.42 5.14 4.09
CA PHE A 67 -3.08 3.88 4.39
C PHE A 67 -3.23 3.73 5.90
N ARG A 68 -4.37 3.18 6.32
CA ARG A 68 -4.63 2.92 7.73
C ARG A 68 -4.33 1.46 8.05
N GLU A 69 -3.66 1.24 9.19
CA GLU A 69 -3.51 -0.11 9.71
C GLU A 69 -4.85 -0.56 10.26
N GLU A 70 -5.38 -1.66 9.74
CA GLU A 70 -6.73 -2.09 10.06
C GLU A 70 -6.82 -3.43 10.77
N ALA A 71 -5.86 -4.31 10.53
CA ALA A 71 -5.95 -5.65 11.09
C ALA A 71 -4.59 -6.34 11.14
N LEU A 72 -4.52 -7.35 11.98
CA LEU A 72 -3.40 -8.28 11.96
C LEU A 72 -3.97 -9.66 11.60
N TYR A 73 -3.50 -10.22 10.51
CA TYR A 73 -3.93 -11.52 10.03
C TYR A 73 -2.89 -12.57 10.43
N LYS A 74 -3.27 -13.45 11.32
CA LYS A 74 -2.37 -14.51 11.79
C LYS A 74 -2.27 -15.61 10.74
N ALA A 75 -1.03 -16.07 10.47
CA ALA A 75 -0.79 -17.19 9.57
C ALA A 75 -1.56 -17.03 8.26
N TYR A 76 -1.44 -15.86 7.66
CA TYR A 76 -2.30 -15.45 6.55
C TYR A 76 -1.84 -16.03 5.22
N LEU A 77 -0.53 -16.00 4.97
CA LEU A 77 0.02 -16.50 3.72
C LEU A 77 1.21 -17.43 3.98
N TYR A 78 1.35 -18.43 3.11
CA TYR A 78 2.45 -19.38 3.18
C TYR A 78 3.60 -18.86 2.32
N ILE A 79 4.69 -18.47 2.97
CA ILE A 79 5.81 -17.83 2.29
C ILE A 79 7.10 -18.52 2.77
N ASN A 80 7.91 -19.00 1.82
CA ASN A 80 9.19 -19.61 2.10
C ASN A 80 9.12 -20.72 3.16
N GLY A 81 8.12 -21.58 3.02
CA GLY A 81 7.98 -22.74 3.88
C GLY A 81 7.31 -22.49 5.21
N GLU A 82 6.82 -21.30 5.46
CA GLU A 82 6.17 -20.97 6.72
C GLU A 82 4.92 -20.15 6.52
N TRP A 83 3.95 -20.33 7.40
CA TRP A 83 2.80 -19.46 7.47
C TRP A 83 3.21 -18.16 8.16
N ARG A 84 2.93 -17.05 7.52
CA ARG A 84 3.36 -15.73 8.00
C ARG A 84 2.17 -14.86 8.35
N ASP A 85 2.33 -14.12 9.44
CA ASP A 85 1.37 -13.08 9.81
C ASP A 85 1.51 -11.90 8.87
N HIS A 86 0.40 -11.16 8.69
CA HIS A 86 0.41 -9.95 7.89
C HIS A 86 -0.38 -8.85 8.58
N VAL A 87 0.13 -7.63 8.48
CA VAL A 87 -0.59 -6.44 8.90
C VAL A 87 -1.39 -5.95 7.70
N GLY A 88 -2.68 -5.79 7.87
CA GLY A 88 -3.57 -5.31 6.81
C GLY A 88 -3.71 -3.80 6.87
N TYR A 89 -3.48 -3.17 5.75
CA TYR A 89 -3.66 -1.74 5.56
C TYR A 89 -4.74 -1.48 4.54
N GLY A 90 -5.49 -0.42 4.70
CA GLY A 90 -6.55 -0.09 3.75
C GLY A 90 -6.62 1.39 3.45
N MET A 91 -7.09 1.69 2.25
CA MET A 91 -7.40 3.03 1.81
C MET A 91 -8.62 2.98 0.92
N THR A 92 -9.58 3.87 1.17
CA THR A 92 -10.75 4.00 0.31
C THR A 92 -10.62 5.23 -0.55
N ILE A 93 -11.44 5.30 -1.61
CA ILE A 93 -11.42 6.47 -2.48
C ILE A 93 -11.78 7.75 -1.73
N GLU A 94 -12.59 7.64 -0.67
CA GLU A 94 -12.92 8.80 0.17
C GLU A 94 -11.73 9.33 0.95
N ASP A 95 -10.70 8.52 1.13
CA ASP A 95 -9.48 8.96 1.82
C ASP A 95 -8.56 9.75 0.91
N VAL A 96 -8.80 9.70 -0.40
CA VAL A 96 -7.91 10.34 -1.37
C VAL A 96 -8.17 11.83 -1.40
N ARG A 97 -7.12 12.61 -1.23
CA ARG A 97 -7.20 14.07 -1.25
C ARG A 97 -7.22 14.60 -2.69
N ASP A 98 -7.47 15.89 -2.81
CA ASP A 98 -7.54 16.56 -4.09
C ASP A 98 -6.30 16.29 -4.93
N GLY A 99 -6.52 15.88 -6.16
CA GLY A 99 -5.45 15.62 -7.10
C GLY A 99 -4.86 14.22 -7.02
N GLY A 100 -5.31 13.40 -6.06
CA GLY A 100 -4.86 12.02 -5.95
C GLY A 100 -3.79 11.79 -4.89
N ILE A 101 -3.39 10.56 -4.78
CA ILE A 101 -2.43 10.13 -3.75
C ILE A 101 -1.05 10.70 -4.03
N LEU A 102 -0.60 10.63 -5.28
CA LEU A 102 0.72 11.15 -5.66
C LEU A 102 0.81 12.64 -5.40
N ALA A 103 -0.21 13.39 -5.78
CA ALA A 103 -0.22 14.84 -5.54
C ALA A 103 -0.16 15.15 -4.05
N GLY A 104 -0.89 14.40 -3.25
CA GLY A 104 -0.84 14.54 -1.79
C GLY A 104 0.54 14.25 -1.22
N TRP A 105 1.15 13.20 -1.70
CA TRP A 105 2.51 12.84 -1.27
C TRP A 105 3.50 13.94 -1.64
N GLU A 106 3.41 14.47 -2.86
CA GLU A 106 4.32 15.52 -3.30
C GLU A 106 4.15 16.81 -2.52
N ARG A 107 2.91 17.18 -2.20
CA ARG A 107 2.65 18.33 -1.34
C ARG A 107 3.29 18.15 0.04
N LYS A 108 3.20 16.96 0.59
CA LYS A 108 3.78 16.63 1.88
C LYS A 108 5.29 16.76 1.85
N ARG A 109 5.92 16.29 0.77
CA ARG A 109 7.36 16.38 0.61
C ARG A 109 7.85 17.82 0.48
N VAL A 110 7.12 18.62 -0.32
CA VAL A 110 7.49 19.99 -0.60
C VAL A 110 7.09 20.93 0.53
N GLY A 111 6.06 20.59 1.27
CA GLY A 111 5.52 21.41 2.32
C GLY A 111 6.41 21.62 3.51
N GLY A 112 7.59 21.11 3.48
CA GLY A 112 8.61 21.48 4.41
C GLY A 112 8.63 20.80 5.77
N THR A 113 7.67 19.96 6.04
CA THR A 113 7.80 19.14 7.23
C THR A 113 8.59 17.92 6.84
N PRO A 114 9.85 17.84 7.22
CA PRO A 114 10.60 16.65 6.88
C PRO A 114 9.88 15.47 7.47
N ASP A 115 9.65 14.51 6.62
CA ASP A 115 9.22 13.25 7.12
C ASP A 115 10.27 12.84 8.10
N SER A 116 9.86 12.71 9.32
CA SER A 116 10.78 12.15 10.29
C SER A 116 11.17 10.78 9.79
N PRO A 117 12.42 10.54 9.68
CA PRO A 117 12.88 9.24 9.26
C PRO A 117 12.39 8.17 10.20
#